data_245f2b5c12ed22f88bd2c148ebc079b8
#
_entry.id   245f2b5c12ed22f88bd2c148ebc079b8
#
_cell.length_a   1.000
_cell.length_b   1.000
_cell.length_c   1.000
_cell.angle_alpha   90.00
_cell.angle_beta   90.00
_cell.angle_gamma   90.00
#
_symmetry.space_group_name_H-M   'P 1'
#
loop_
_entity.id
_entity.type
_entity.pdbx_description
1 polymer ?
#
loop_
_entity_poly.entity_id
_entity_poly.type
_entity_poly.pdbx_seq_one_letter_code
_entity_poly.pdbx_strand_id
1 'polypeptide(L)'
;MARKPIRSDLAWSTVDRIVVRGKDLPGELIGNVNLGDMAFLEITGRLPDEKESRLFNAMAVTLVEHGLTPSAIAARMTFLGAPEAMQAAVAAGLSGLGSVFVGSTEGVAKMLSETTDVEKLLENKRIPGLGHPLHKPVDPRTRRLFEVARETGHYGKYCKAMEELSSRKKLTLNATGAIGALACELGLDWRAVRGIGVMARAVGLVGHLLEEARQPIALEIWERVEEEASAHLKPKK
;
A
#
# COMPACT_ATOMS: atom_id res chain seq x y z
N MET A 1 39.94 15.40 1.71
CA MET A 1 39.06 14.77 0.71
C MET A 1 38.05 15.80 0.24
N ALA A 2 37.92 16.00 -1.08
CA ALA A 2 36.88 16.88 -1.64
C ALA A 2 35.49 16.30 -1.29
N ARG A 3 34.59 17.13 -0.76
CA ARG A 3 33.20 16.73 -0.48
C ARG A 3 32.50 16.39 -1.81
N LYS A 4 31.82 15.24 -1.87
CA LYS A 4 30.92 14.94 -2.99
C LYS A 4 29.81 15.98 -3.02
N PRO A 5 29.40 16.50 -4.20
CA PRO A 5 28.29 17.43 -4.30
C PRO A 5 26.98 16.77 -3.82
N ILE A 6 26.17 17.53 -3.09
CA ILE A 6 24.79 17.13 -2.75
C ILE A 6 23.97 17.25 -4.04
N ARG A 7 23.26 16.16 -4.42
CA ARG A 7 22.50 16.10 -5.65
C ARG A 7 21.15 15.43 -5.42
N SER A 8 20.09 15.99 -6.01
CA SER A 8 18.76 15.39 -6.15
C SER A 8 18.30 15.54 -7.59
N ASP A 9 17.72 14.48 -8.15
CA ASP A 9 17.19 14.47 -9.52
C ASP A 9 15.65 14.51 -9.53
N LEU A 10 14.99 14.77 -8.37
CA LEU A 10 13.54 14.79 -8.26
C LEU A 10 12.94 16.09 -8.78
N ALA A 11 13.37 17.22 -8.23
CA ALA A 11 12.79 18.51 -8.53
C ALA A 11 13.78 19.65 -8.28
N TRP A 12 13.51 20.80 -8.91
CA TRP A 12 14.18 22.05 -8.63
C TRP A 12 13.20 23.22 -8.80
N SER A 13 13.49 24.36 -8.19
CA SER A 13 12.68 25.57 -8.28
C SER A 13 13.53 26.84 -8.40
N THR A 14 12.99 27.84 -9.06
CA THR A 14 13.46 29.22 -9.11
C THR A 14 12.36 30.14 -8.60
N VAL A 15 12.54 31.47 -8.71
CA VAL A 15 11.53 32.46 -8.30
C VAL A 15 10.20 32.27 -9.06
N ASP A 16 10.29 31.87 -10.32
CA ASP A 16 9.21 31.85 -11.29
C ASP A 16 8.92 30.47 -11.89
N ARG A 17 9.67 29.44 -11.48
CA ARG A 17 9.57 28.13 -12.11
C ARG A 17 9.76 26.99 -11.12
N ILE A 18 8.92 25.93 -11.25
CA ILE A 18 9.03 24.68 -10.50
C ILE A 18 9.01 23.52 -11.51
N VAL A 19 10.04 22.69 -11.48
CA VAL A 19 10.18 21.54 -12.37
C VAL A 19 10.30 20.27 -11.55
N VAL A 20 9.47 19.27 -11.84
CA VAL A 20 9.43 17.97 -11.18
C VAL A 20 9.66 16.88 -12.22
N ARG A 21 10.69 16.04 -12.02
CA ARG A 21 11.05 14.98 -12.96
C ARG A 21 11.18 15.48 -14.41
N GLY A 22 11.71 16.69 -14.60
CA GLY A 22 11.87 17.32 -15.91
C GLY A 22 10.62 17.95 -16.51
N LYS A 23 9.48 17.89 -15.81
CA LYS A 23 8.19 18.44 -16.20
C LYS A 23 7.91 19.77 -15.51
N ASP A 24 7.40 20.74 -16.25
CA ASP A 24 6.97 22.03 -15.67
C ASP A 24 5.72 21.81 -14.81
N LEU A 25 5.84 22.08 -13.50
CA LEU A 25 4.74 21.77 -12.57
C LEU A 25 3.47 22.56 -12.90
N PRO A 26 3.49 23.90 -13.09
CA PRO A 26 2.29 24.65 -13.43
C PRO A 26 1.72 24.32 -14.81
N GLY A 27 2.53 24.19 -15.83
CA GLY A 27 2.08 24.09 -17.21
C GLY A 27 1.80 22.67 -17.69
N GLU A 28 2.52 21.67 -17.17
CA GLU A 28 2.40 20.28 -17.64
C GLU A 28 1.67 19.36 -16.65
N LEU A 29 1.79 19.58 -15.32
CA LEU A 29 1.30 18.63 -14.33
C LEU A 29 -0.01 19.09 -13.67
N ILE A 30 -0.10 20.33 -13.20
CA ILE A 30 -1.30 20.83 -12.51
C ILE A 30 -2.48 20.85 -13.46
N GLY A 31 -3.55 20.14 -13.07
CA GLY A 31 -4.78 20.01 -13.86
C GLY A 31 -4.76 18.94 -14.96
N ASN A 32 -3.58 18.37 -15.26
CA ASN A 32 -3.42 17.37 -16.31
C ASN A 32 -3.07 15.96 -15.78
N VAL A 33 -2.59 15.89 -14.52
CA VAL A 33 -2.13 14.63 -13.92
C VAL A 33 -2.89 14.37 -12.63
N ASN A 34 -3.41 13.15 -12.45
CA ASN A 34 -4.00 12.73 -11.19
C ASN A 34 -2.93 12.27 -10.18
N LEU A 35 -3.31 12.12 -8.90
CA LEU A 35 -2.38 11.80 -7.83
C LEU A 35 -1.66 10.45 -8.03
N GLY A 36 -2.35 9.45 -8.59
CA GLY A 36 -1.73 8.15 -8.86
C GLY A 36 -0.69 8.24 -9.97
N ASP A 37 -0.96 8.97 -11.04
CA ASP A 37 -0.01 9.17 -12.13
C ASP A 37 1.17 10.05 -11.71
N MET A 38 0.92 11.01 -10.81
CA MET A 38 2.00 11.78 -10.18
C MET A 38 2.91 10.88 -9.33
N ALA A 39 2.33 9.95 -8.57
CA ALA A 39 3.10 8.97 -7.80
C ALA A 39 3.89 8.03 -8.72
N PHE A 40 3.30 7.60 -9.84
CA PHE A 40 3.99 6.79 -10.84
C PHE A 40 5.19 7.55 -11.43
N LEU A 41 5.02 8.84 -11.76
CA LEU A 41 6.11 9.71 -12.23
C LEU A 41 7.24 9.81 -11.21
N GLU A 42 6.93 10.01 -9.93
CA GLU A 42 7.94 10.12 -8.87
C GLU A 42 8.72 8.81 -8.69
N ILE A 43 8.05 7.66 -8.79
CA ILE A 43 8.65 6.34 -8.61
C ILE A 43 9.49 5.94 -9.83
N THR A 44 9.02 6.21 -11.05
CA THR A 44 9.62 5.68 -12.28
C THR A 44 10.43 6.70 -13.06
N GLY A 45 10.22 8.00 -12.83
CA GLY A 45 10.83 9.11 -13.57
C GLY A 45 10.11 9.45 -14.90
N ARG A 46 8.98 8.79 -15.20
CA ARG A 46 8.14 9.05 -16.38
C ARG A 46 6.66 8.98 -16.04
N LEU A 47 5.82 9.63 -16.84
CA LEU A 47 4.37 9.45 -16.74
C LEU A 47 3.98 8.06 -17.25
N PRO A 48 2.91 7.46 -16.69
CA PRO A 48 2.36 6.22 -17.21
C PRO A 48 1.63 6.46 -18.54
N ASP A 49 1.53 5.43 -19.36
CA ASP A 49 0.51 5.40 -20.41
C ASP A 49 -0.89 5.17 -19.81
N GLU A 50 -1.94 5.23 -20.63
CA GLU A 50 -3.34 5.08 -20.18
C GLU A 50 -3.60 3.72 -19.50
N LYS A 51 -3.00 2.65 -19.99
CA LYS A 51 -3.16 1.29 -19.47
C LYS A 51 -2.40 1.09 -18.15
N GLU A 52 -1.18 1.61 -18.08
CA GLU A 52 -0.37 1.62 -16.87
C GLU A 52 -1.05 2.47 -15.78
N SER A 53 -1.53 3.68 -16.15
CA SER A 53 -2.29 4.56 -15.25
C SER A 53 -3.48 3.83 -14.64
N ARG A 54 -4.31 3.21 -15.49
CA ARG A 54 -5.49 2.48 -15.03
C ARG A 54 -5.14 1.36 -14.06
N LEU A 55 -4.13 0.56 -14.36
CA LEU A 55 -3.71 -0.55 -13.50
C LEU A 55 -3.07 -0.05 -12.20
N PHE A 56 -2.16 0.91 -12.28
CA PHE A 56 -1.49 1.47 -11.10
C PHE A 56 -2.49 2.11 -10.13
N ASN A 57 -3.43 2.90 -10.65
CA ASN A 57 -4.50 3.49 -9.83
C ASN A 57 -5.41 2.41 -9.21
N ALA A 58 -5.73 1.31 -9.92
CA ALA A 58 -6.48 0.21 -9.35
C ALA A 58 -5.75 -0.46 -8.17
N MET A 59 -4.43 -0.64 -8.28
CA MET A 59 -3.60 -1.14 -7.18
C MET A 59 -3.63 -0.19 -5.98
N ALA A 60 -3.43 1.11 -6.21
CA ALA A 60 -3.44 2.12 -5.16
C ALA A 60 -4.80 2.18 -4.45
N VAL A 61 -5.91 2.28 -5.18
CA VAL A 61 -7.28 2.30 -4.64
C VAL A 61 -7.56 1.08 -3.76
N THR A 62 -7.08 -0.10 -4.14
CA THR A 62 -7.25 -1.33 -3.36
C THR A 62 -6.63 -1.25 -1.96
N LEU A 63 -5.61 -0.41 -1.78
CA LEU A 63 -4.87 -0.28 -0.52
C LEU A 63 -5.31 0.91 0.34
N VAL A 64 -6.19 1.78 -0.18
CA VAL A 64 -6.65 2.98 0.54
C VAL A 64 -7.35 2.60 1.84
N GLU A 65 -8.30 1.65 1.80
CA GLU A 65 -9.17 1.37 2.92
C GLU A 65 -9.46 -0.13 3.10
N HIS A 66 -9.59 -0.55 4.38
CA HIS A 66 -9.95 -1.92 4.77
C HIS A 66 -10.58 -1.97 6.18
N GLY A 67 -11.28 -0.92 6.60
CA GLY A 67 -11.92 -0.83 7.92
C GLY A 67 -10.96 -0.59 9.08
N LEU A 68 -11.39 -0.92 10.29
CA LEU A 68 -10.63 -0.69 11.54
C LEU A 68 -9.45 -1.68 11.68
N THR A 69 -8.47 -1.52 10.80
CA THR A 69 -7.20 -2.25 10.88
C THR A 69 -6.33 -1.72 12.04
N PRO A 70 -5.29 -2.46 12.49
CA PRO A 70 -4.34 -1.95 13.49
C PRO A 70 -3.76 -0.58 13.15
N SER A 71 -3.51 -0.31 11.87
CA SER A 71 -3.06 0.99 11.36
C SER A 71 -4.10 2.10 11.60
N ALA A 72 -5.38 1.85 11.30
CA ALA A 72 -6.46 2.80 11.52
C ALA A 72 -6.70 3.03 13.02
N ILE A 73 -6.65 1.98 13.83
CA ILE A 73 -6.78 2.08 15.29
C ILE A 73 -5.64 2.92 15.87
N ALA A 74 -4.39 2.68 15.46
CA ALA A 74 -3.23 3.45 15.93
C ALA A 74 -3.38 4.94 15.59
N ALA A 75 -3.85 5.27 14.38
CA ALA A 75 -4.11 6.66 13.99
C ALA A 75 -5.19 7.31 14.86
N ARG A 76 -6.34 6.65 15.06
CA ARG A 76 -7.45 7.16 15.90
C ARG A 76 -7.04 7.34 17.36
N MET A 77 -6.30 6.38 17.93
CA MET A 77 -5.81 6.48 19.31
C MET A 77 -4.82 7.63 19.48
N THR A 78 -3.95 7.87 18.49
CA THR A 78 -3.03 9.01 18.51
C THR A 78 -3.79 10.33 18.39
N PHE A 79 -4.80 10.39 17.53
CA PHE A 79 -5.66 11.57 17.37
C PHE A 79 -6.47 11.89 18.62
N LEU A 80 -6.92 10.88 19.37
CA LEU A 80 -7.59 11.08 20.66
C LEU A 80 -6.71 11.88 21.64
N GLY A 81 -5.40 11.60 21.67
CA GLY A 81 -4.47 12.28 22.57
C GLY A 81 -3.91 13.61 22.05
N ALA A 82 -3.93 13.82 20.70
CA ALA A 82 -3.35 14.99 20.04
C ALA A 82 -4.21 15.41 18.83
N PRO A 83 -5.45 15.90 19.05
CA PRO A 83 -6.37 16.22 17.97
C PRO A 83 -5.90 17.37 17.06
N GLU A 84 -5.01 18.22 17.54
CA GLU A 84 -4.38 19.30 16.78
C GLU A 84 -3.29 18.80 15.83
N ALA A 85 -2.80 17.56 15.99
CA ALA A 85 -1.65 17.01 15.26
C ALA A 85 -2.07 15.88 14.31
N MET A 86 -2.94 16.19 13.32
CA MET A 86 -3.40 15.21 12.32
C MET A 86 -2.23 14.45 11.65
N GLN A 87 -1.14 15.16 11.32
CA GLN A 87 0.05 14.56 10.70
C GLN A 87 0.72 13.51 11.61
N ALA A 88 0.74 13.72 12.93
CA ALA A 88 1.27 12.75 13.89
C ALA A 88 0.38 11.50 13.96
N ALA A 89 -0.93 11.67 13.94
CA ALA A 89 -1.88 10.57 13.92
C ALA A 89 -1.78 9.73 12.62
N VAL A 90 -1.66 10.39 11.46
CA VAL A 90 -1.39 9.70 10.18
C VAL A 90 -0.06 8.95 10.25
N ALA A 91 1.01 9.58 10.74
CA ALA A 91 2.33 8.94 10.86
C ALA A 91 2.28 7.71 11.77
N ALA A 92 1.57 7.77 12.92
CA ALA A 92 1.37 6.62 13.80
C ALA A 92 0.66 5.45 13.11
N GLY A 93 -0.39 5.74 12.34
CA GLY A 93 -1.08 4.74 11.53
C GLY A 93 -0.18 4.13 10.44
N LEU A 94 0.60 4.95 9.75
CA LEU A 94 1.55 4.48 8.73
C LEU A 94 2.67 3.62 9.33
N SER A 95 3.13 3.93 10.54
CA SER A 95 4.14 3.12 11.24
C SER A 95 3.68 1.69 11.52
N GLY A 96 2.37 1.45 11.59
CA GLY A 96 1.77 0.12 11.69
C GLY A 96 1.77 -0.70 10.39
N LEU A 97 2.24 -0.15 9.26
CA LEU A 97 2.26 -0.83 7.94
C LEU A 97 3.54 -1.62 7.70
N GLY A 98 4.00 -2.38 8.69
CA GLY A 98 5.20 -3.18 8.60
C GLY A 98 5.07 -4.40 7.66
N SER A 99 6.06 -5.30 7.76
CA SER A 99 6.19 -6.49 6.88
C SER A 99 5.02 -7.47 6.98
N VAL A 100 4.25 -7.43 8.07
CA VAL A 100 3.09 -8.33 8.27
C VAL A 100 1.89 -7.92 7.43
N PHE A 101 1.71 -6.63 7.18
CA PHE A 101 0.58 -6.09 6.40
C PHE A 101 1.01 -5.66 4.99
N VAL A 102 1.16 -4.37 4.75
CA VAL A 102 1.50 -3.82 3.43
C VAL A 102 2.88 -4.29 2.94
N GLY A 103 3.83 -4.54 3.83
CA GLY A 103 5.14 -5.06 3.46
C GLY A 103 5.14 -6.43 2.79
N SER A 104 4.03 -7.18 2.84
CA SER A 104 3.89 -8.40 2.06
C SER A 104 3.84 -8.15 0.55
N THR A 105 3.40 -6.98 0.09
CA THR A 105 3.45 -6.59 -1.34
C THR A 105 4.88 -6.50 -1.85
N GLU A 106 5.74 -5.83 -1.07
CA GLU A 106 7.18 -5.73 -1.33
C GLU A 106 7.85 -7.12 -1.32
N GLY A 107 7.49 -7.95 -0.34
CA GLY A 107 8.00 -9.32 -0.24
C GLY A 107 7.67 -10.18 -1.47
N VAL A 108 6.46 -10.06 -2.00
CA VAL A 108 6.06 -10.73 -3.25
C VAL A 108 6.85 -10.20 -4.43
N ALA A 109 6.91 -8.87 -4.60
CA ALA A 109 7.61 -8.25 -5.71
C ALA A 109 9.10 -8.62 -5.70
N LYS A 110 9.75 -8.59 -4.53
CA LYS A 110 11.14 -9.03 -4.37
C LYS A 110 11.32 -10.48 -4.77
N MET A 111 10.51 -11.40 -4.23
CA MET A 111 10.56 -12.82 -4.53
C MET A 111 10.42 -13.09 -6.04
N LEU A 112 9.44 -12.46 -6.68
CA LEU A 112 9.19 -12.63 -8.10
C LEU A 112 10.24 -11.97 -9.00
N SER A 113 10.89 -10.90 -8.53
CA SER A 113 12.02 -10.28 -9.26
C SER A 113 13.24 -11.19 -9.32
N GLU A 114 13.41 -12.08 -8.34
CA GLU A 114 14.52 -13.04 -8.29
C GLU A 114 14.23 -14.28 -9.17
N THR A 115 13.01 -14.80 -9.14
CA THR A 115 12.60 -15.94 -9.98
C THR A 115 11.09 -16.04 -10.12
N THR A 116 10.62 -16.55 -11.26
CA THR A 116 9.23 -17.01 -11.48
C THR A 116 9.13 -18.53 -11.59
N ASP A 117 10.19 -19.25 -11.31
CA ASP A 117 10.21 -20.72 -11.26
C ASP A 117 9.39 -21.22 -10.04
N VAL A 118 8.20 -21.71 -10.32
CA VAL A 118 7.24 -22.13 -9.29
C VAL A 118 7.79 -23.27 -8.44
N GLU A 119 8.55 -24.22 -9.01
CA GLU A 119 9.13 -25.32 -8.24
C GLU A 119 10.10 -24.80 -7.17
N LYS A 120 10.99 -23.88 -7.54
CA LYS A 120 11.89 -23.23 -6.58
C LYS A 120 11.13 -22.43 -5.52
N LEU A 121 10.09 -21.71 -5.92
CA LEU A 121 9.29 -20.93 -4.99
C LEU A 121 8.50 -21.79 -4.01
N LEU A 122 8.10 -23.02 -4.40
CA LEU A 122 7.39 -23.98 -3.55
C LEU A 122 8.27 -24.53 -2.42
N GLU A 123 9.59 -24.49 -2.54
CA GLU A 123 10.53 -24.89 -1.48
C GLU A 123 10.41 -23.95 -0.26
N ASN A 124 9.95 -22.72 -0.45
CA ASN A 124 9.73 -21.79 0.65
C ASN A 124 8.59 -22.27 1.55
N LYS A 125 8.88 -22.38 2.84
CA LYS A 125 7.90 -22.73 3.86
C LYS A 125 6.72 -21.75 3.90
N ARG A 126 6.99 -20.48 3.68
CA ARG A 126 6.00 -19.38 3.66
C ARG A 126 6.20 -18.52 2.43
N ILE A 127 5.13 -18.34 1.67
CA ILE A 127 5.10 -17.49 0.47
C ILE A 127 4.29 -16.24 0.82
N PRO A 128 4.88 -15.03 0.71
CA PRO A 128 4.14 -13.80 0.95
C PRO A 128 3.00 -13.67 -0.05
N GLY A 129 1.91 -13.00 0.33
CA GLY A 129 0.75 -12.81 -0.54
C GLY A 129 -0.20 -14.01 -0.64
N LEU A 130 0.08 -15.15 0.01
CA LEU A 130 -0.81 -16.29 0.12
C LEU A 130 -1.44 -16.40 1.51
N GLY A 131 -2.72 -16.75 1.54
CA GLY A 131 -3.56 -16.85 2.73
C GLY A 131 -4.27 -15.55 3.07
N HIS A 132 -5.50 -15.68 3.61
CA HIS A 132 -6.29 -14.56 4.12
C HIS A 132 -7.17 -15.04 5.28
N PRO A 133 -7.31 -14.27 6.37
CA PRO A 133 -8.12 -14.69 7.52
C PRO A 133 -9.61 -14.79 7.16
N LEU A 134 -10.14 -13.86 6.37
CA LEU A 134 -11.56 -13.75 6.04
C LEU A 134 -11.89 -14.26 4.63
N HIS A 135 -11.18 -13.82 3.60
CA HIS A 135 -11.51 -14.11 2.21
C HIS A 135 -11.03 -15.52 1.81
N LYS A 136 -11.98 -16.44 1.62
CA LYS A 136 -11.74 -17.82 1.18
C LYS A 136 -12.92 -18.30 0.33
N PRO A 137 -12.72 -19.05 -0.75
CA PRO A 137 -11.42 -19.49 -1.29
C PRO A 137 -10.75 -18.41 -2.16
N VAL A 138 -11.42 -17.32 -2.47
CA VAL A 138 -10.94 -16.23 -3.38
C VAL A 138 -11.07 -14.89 -2.70
N ASP A 139 -10.04 -14.06 -2.80
CA ASP A 139 -10.11 -12.65 -2.42
C ASP A 139 -10.76 -11.86 -3.59
N PRO A 140 -11.91 -11.20 -3.38
CA PRO A 140 -12.61 -10.48 -4.46
C PRO A 140 -11.77 -9.35 -5.07
N ARG A 141 -10.87 -8.75 -4.29
CA ARG A 141 -9.95 -7.71 -4.75
C ARG A 141 -8.93 -8.27 -5.74
N THR A 142 -8.36 -9.44 -5.45
CA THR A 142 -7.45 -10.15 -6.36
C THR A 142 -8.12 -10.44 -7.70
N ARG A 143 -9.35 -10.95 -7.66
CA ARG A 143 -10.12 -11.21 -8.90
C ARG A 143 -10.23 -9.95 -9.74
N ARG A 144 -10.71 -8.84 -9.14
CA ARG A 144 -10.91 -7.58 -9.88
C ARG A 144 -9.60 -6.98 -10.39
N LEU A 145 -8.54 -7.02 -9.61
CA LEU A 145 -7.20 -6.57 -10.04
C LEU A 145 -6.70 -7.34 -11.26
N PHE A 146 -6.87 -8.67 -11.27
CA PHE A 146 -6.45 -9.48 -12.41
C PHE A 146 -7.35 -9.32 -13.64
N GLU A 147 -8.65 -9.01 -13.46
CA GLU A 147 -9.50 -8.58 -14.56
C GLU A 147 -8.97 -7.29 -15.19
N VAL A 148 -8.70 -6.26 -14.39
CA VAL A 148 -8.10 -4.99 -14.84
C VAL A 148 -6.77 -5.25 -15.55
N ALA A 149 -5.93 -6.13 -15.01
CA ALA A 149 -4.66 -6.48 -15.64
C ALA A 149 -4.83 -7.13 -17.02
N ARG A 150 -5.86 -7.99 -17.20
CA ARG A 150 -6.19 -8.57 -18.52
C ARG A 150 -6.71 -7.49 -19.48
N GLU A 151 -7.60 -6.61 -19.00
CA GLU A 151 -8.16 -5.51 -19.78
C GLU A 151 -7.08 -4.52 -20.27
N THR A 152 -6.03 -4.32 -19.46
CA THR A 152 -4.90 -3.42 -19.78
C THR A 152 -3.71 -4.12 -20.45
N GLY A 153 -3.76 -5.45 -20.61
CA GLY A 153 -2.68 -6.22 -21.22
C GLY A 153 -1.48 -6.50 -20.32
N HIS A 154 -1.62 -6.29 -18.99
CA HIS A 154 -0.55 -6.50 -18.00
C HIS A 154 -0.72 -7.80 -17.19
N TYR A 155 -1.51 -8.76 -17.67
CA TYR A 155 -1.61 -10.07 -17.03
C TYR A 155 -0.58 -11.03 -17.64
N GLY A 156 0.59 -11.12 -17.03
CA GLY A 156 1.74 -11.83 -17.56
C GLY A 156 2.25 -12.97 -16.68
N LYS A 157 3.56 -13.17 -16.70
CA LYS A 157 4.25 -14.30 -16.05
C LYS A 157 4.21 -14.24 -14.51
N TYR A 158 4.25 -13.05 -13.94
CA TYR A 158 4.25 -12.89 -12.48
C TYR A 158 2.88 -13.17 -11.88
N CYS A 159 1.80 -12.72 -12.55
CA CYS A 159 0.44 -13.06 -12.17
C CYS A 159 0.19 -14.56 -12.25
N LYS A 160 0.60 -15.21 -13.36
CA LYS A 160 0.47 -16.66 -13.55
C LYS A 160 1.22 -17.46 -12.50
N ALA A 161 2.46 -17.05 -12.17
CA ALA A 161 3.25 -17.71 -11.12
C ALA A 161 2.54 -17.65 -9.76
N MET A 162 1.96 -16.50 -9.39
CA MET A 162 1.23 -16.37 -8.12
C MET A 162 -0.08 -17.16 -8.10
N GLU A 163 -0.82 -17.25 -9.21
CA GLU A 163 -2.01 -18.11 -9.30
C GLU A 163 -1.63 -19.59 -9.18
N GLU A 164 -0.56 -20.03 -9.85
CA GLU A 164 -0.08 -21.41 -9.74
C GLU A 164 0.39 -21.74 -8.31
N LEU A 165 1.16 -20.87 -7.67
CA LEU A 165 1.56 -21.02 -6.27
C LEU A 165 0.35 -21.11 -5.34
N SER A 166 -0.66 -20.27 -5.54
CA SER A 166 -1.92 -20.29 -4.79
C SER A 166 -2.63 -21.64 -4.95
N SER A 167 -2.75 -22.14 -6.16
CA SER A 167 -3.36 -23.42 -6.49
C SER A 167 -2.60 -24.59 -5.85
N ARG A 168 -1.28 -24.64 -6.02
CA ARG A 168 -0.41 -25.72 -5.51
C ARG A 168 -0.36 -25.78 -3.98
N LYS A 169 -0.30 -24.61 -3.31
CA LYS A 169 -0.33 -24.52 -1.84
C LYS A 169 -1.74 -24.63 -1.26
N LYS A 170 -2.80 -24.60 -2.09
CA LYS A 170 -4.22 -24.53 -1.68
C LYS A 170 -4.51 -23.38 -0.70
N LEU A 171 -3.90 -22.23 -0.97
CA LEU A 171 -4.03 -21.00 -0.17
C LEU A 171 -4.59 -19.88 -1.04
N THR A 172 -5.49 -19.07 -0.49
CA THR A 172 -6.04 -17.89 -1.17
C THR A 172 -4.92 -16.94 -1.58
N LEU A 173 -4.85 -16.56 -2.84
CA LEU A 173 -4.05 -15.42 -3.29
C LEU A 173 -4.76 -14.13 -2.87
N ASN A 174 -4.16 -13.41 -1.94
CA ASN A 174 -4.75 -12.20 -1.39
C ASN A 174 -4.35 -10.95 -2.20
N ALA A 175 -4.99 -9.81 -1.90
CA ALA A 175 -4.76 -8.55 -2.62
C ALA A 175 -3.28 -8.12 -2.61
N THR A 176 -2.54 -8.34 -1.51
CA THR A 176 -1.13 -7.97 -1.45
C THR A 176 -0.25 -8.85 -2.35
N GLY A 177 -0.63 -10.11 -2.52
CA GLY A 177 -0.01 -11.04 -3.48
C GLY A 177 -0.23 -10.60 -4.92
N ALA A 178 -1.47 -10.24 -5.25
CA ALA A 178 -1.81 -9.73 -6.58
C ALA A 178 -1.06 -8.43 -6.89
N ILE A 179 -1.06 -7.46 -5.96
CA ILE A 179 -0.39 -6.16 -6.14
C ILE A 179 1.12 -6.34 -6.32
N GLY A 180 1.77 -7.23 -5.56
CA GLY A 180 3.20 -7.50 -5.74
C GLY A 180 3.52 -8.06 -7.12
N ALA A 181 2.69 -8.98 -7.64
CA ALA A 181 2.83 -9.51 -8.99
C ALA A 181 2.59 -8.44 -10.06
N LEU A 182 1.53 -7.64 -9.92
CA LEU A 182 1.19 -6.56 -10.86
C LEU A 182 2.25 -5.45 -10.88
N ALA A 183 2.87 -5.15 -9.75
CA ALA A 183 4.01 -4.24 -9.69
C ALA A 183 5.19 -4.74 -10.56
N CYS A 184 5.46 -6.05 -10.51
CA CYS A 184 6.46 -6.66 -11.40
C CYS A 184 6.05 -6.63 -12.87
N GLU A 185 4.75 -6.82 -13.21
CA GLU A 185 4.27 -6.70 -14.59
C GLU A 185 4.41 -5.27 -15.12
N LEU A 186 4.27 -4.25 -14.27
CA LEU A 186 4.53 -2.85 -14.59
C LEU A 186 6.04 -2.49 -14.60
N GLY A 187 6.92 -3.44 -14.32
CA GLY A 187 8.36 -3.20 -14.26
C GLY A 187 8.82 -2.31 -13.10
N LEU A 188 8.02 -2.20 -12.05
CA LEU A 188 8.36 -1.39 -10.88
C LEU A 188 9.48 -2.04 -10.06
N ASP A 189 10.39 -1.23 -9.54
CA ASP A 189 11.37 -1.70 -8.57
C ASP A 189 10.66 -2.20 -7.30
N TRP A 190 10.97 -3.43 -6.87
CA TRP A 190 10.37 -4.04 -5.69
C TRP A 190 10.50 -3.17 -4.43
N ARG A 191 11.57 -2.36 -4.33
CA ARG A 191 11.81 -1.44 -3.21
C ARG A 191 10.78 -0.30 -3.12
N ALA A 192 10.13 0.04 -4.23
CA ALA A 192 9.09 1.07 -4.26
C ALA A 192 7.69 0.52 -3.90
N VAL A 193 7.48 -0.80 -3.96
CA VAL A 193 6.13 -1.39 -3.89
C VAL A 193 5.45 -1.18 -2.54
N ARG A 194 6.20 -1.25 -1.44
CA ARG A 194 5.67 -0.86 -0.11
C ARG A 194 5.23 0.60 -0.07
N GLY A 195 5.98 1.48 -0.74
CA GLY A 195 5.67 2.91 -0.84
C GLY A 195 4.30 3.19 -1.44
N ILE A 196 3.87 2.40 -2.44
CA ILE A 196 2.52 2.51 -3.02
C ILE A 196 1.46 2.29 -1.95
N GLY A 197 1.62 1.27 -1.11
CA GLY A 197 0.69 0.99 -0.02
C GLY A 197 0.72 2.04 1.09
N VAL A 198 1.89 2.58 1.41
CA VAL A 198 2.03 3.68 2.39
C VAL A 198 1.32 4.94 1.89
N MET A 199 1.55 5.33 0.63
CA MET A 199 0.88 6.47 0.01
C MET A 199 -0.64 6.29 -0.01
N ALA A 200 -1.12 5.16 -0.50
CA ALA A 200 -2.55 4.88 -0.59
C ALA A 200 -3.21 4.88 0.81
N ARG A 201 -2.60 4.23 1.79
CA ARG A 201 -3.12 4.19 3.16
C ARG A 201 -3.14 5.55 3.83
N ALA A 202 -2.24 6.46 3.52
CA ALA A 202 -2.27 7.82 4.05
C ALA A 202 -3.60 8.52 3.74
N VAL A 203 -4.15 8.32 2.53
CA VAL A 203 -5.47 8.85 2.14
C VAL A 203 -6.58 8.27 3.03
N GLY A 204 -6.60 6.94 3.22
CA GLY A 204 -7.60 6.26 4.07
C GLY A 204 -7.51 6.71 5.53
N LEU A 205 -6.28 6.90 6.05
CA LEU A 205 -6.10 7.40 7.42
C LEU A 205 -6.65 8.81 7.62
N VAL A 206 -6.50 9.71 6.66
CA VAL A 206 -7.14 11.04 6.71
C VAL A 206 -8.67 10.88 6.81
N GLY A 207 -9.26 9.95 6.05
CA GLY A 207 -10.68 9.62 6.15
C GLY A 207 -11.08 9.15 7.56
N HIS A 208 -10.31 8.25 8.17
CA HIS A 208 -10.52 7.78 9.54
C HIS A 208 -10.44 8.92 10.57
N LEU A 209 -9.51 9.85 10.42
CA LEU A 209 -9.37 10.97 11.37
C LEU A 209 -10.50 11.99 11.23
N LEU A 210 -10.99 12.24 10.03
CA LEU A 210 -12.18 13.08 9.81
C LEU A 210 -13.45 12.43 10.36
N GLU A 211 -13.58 11.11 10.26
CA GLU A 211 -14.67 10.38 10.89
C GLU A 211 -14.55 10.44 12.42
N GLU A 212 -13.35 10.22 12.98
CA GLU A 212 -13.10 10.33 14.42
C GLU A 212 -13.47 11.70 14.97
N ALA A 213 -13.19 12.77 14.22
CA ALA A 213 -13.55 14.13 14.61
C ALA A 213 -15.08 14.38 14.65
N ARG A 214 -15.86 13.61 13.87
CA ARG A 214 -17.33 13.75 13.78
C ARG A 214 -18.08 12.74 14.65
N GLN A 215 -17.58 11.53 14.69
CA GLN A 215 -18.16 10.37 15.37
C GLN A 215 -17.03 9.62 16.09
N PRO A 216 -16.56 10.14 17.24
CA PRO A 216 -15.41 9.57 17.93
C PRO A 216 -15.72 8.18 18.47
N ILE A 217 -14.80 7.24 18.22
CA ILE A 217 -14.86 5.86 18.74
C ILE A 217 -13.58 5.46 19.49
N ALA A 218 -12.53 6.26 19.42
CA ALA A 218 -11.25 5.92 20.04
C ALA A 218 -11.36 5.83 21.57
N LEU A 219 -12.11 6.72 22.20
CA LEU A 219 -12.36 6.68 23.64
C LEU A 219 -13.08 5.38 24.04
N GLU A 220 -14.14 5.01 23.31
CA GLU A 220 -14.88 3.77 23.56
C GLU A 220 -13.99 2.52 23.36
N ILE A 221 -13.13 2.52 22.34
CA ILE A 221 -12.19 1.41 22.13
C ILE A 221 -11.26 1.27 23.33
N TRP A 222 -10.71 2.38 23.84
CA TRP A 222 -9.84 2.37 25.00
C TRP A 222 -10.57 1.87 26.25
N GLU A 223 -11.73 2.43 26.57
CA GLU A 223 -12.52 2.04 27.75
C GLU A 223 -12.88 0.56 27.76
N ARG A 224 -13.34 0.04 26.62
CA ARG A 224 -13.69 -1.39 26.48
C ARG A 224 -12.48 -2.31 26.61
N VAL A 225 -11.35 -1.93 25.99
CA VAL A 225 -10.11 -2.71 26.11
C VAL A 225 -9.61 -2.72 27.56
N GLU A 226 -9.65 -1.58 28.26
CA GLU A 226 -9.26 -1.46 29.67
C GLU A 226 -10.17 -2.30 30.57
N GLU A 227 -11.48 -2.24 30.34
CA GLU A 227 -12.46 -3.02 31.13
C GLU A 227 -12.23 -4.52 30.96
N GLU A 228 -12.11 -5.00 29.71
CA GLU A 228 -11.93 -6.42 29.39
C GLU A 228 -10.54 -6.94 29.86
N ALA A 229 -9.48 -6.17 29.60
CA ALA A 229 -8.13 -6.56 29.93
C ALA A 229 -7.88 -6.66 31.45
N SER A 230 -8.55 -5.80 32.24
CA SER A 230 -8.38 -5.76 33.70
C SER A 230 -9.45 -6.55 34.47
N ALA A 231 -10.46 -7.12 33.81
CA ALA A 231 -11.58 -7.78 34.46
C ALA A 231 -11.17 -8.91 35.45
N HIS A 232 -10.13 -9.66 35.12
CA HIS A 232 -9.62 -10.78 35.95
C HIS A 232 -8.92 -10.32 37.24
N LEU A 233 -8.53 -9.03 37.32
CA LEU A 233 -7.88 -8.43 38.50
C LEU A 233 -8.91 -7.82 39.48
N LYS A 234 -10.13 -7.60 39.03
CA LYS A 234 -11.17 -6.95 39.85
C LYS A 234 -11.81 -7.97 40.79
N PRO A 235 -12.20 -7.57 42.03
CA PRO A 235 -12.93 -8.43 42.95
C PRO A 235 -14.21 -8.96 42.29
N LYS A 236 -14.45 -10.27 42.40
CA LYS A 236 -15.76 -10.82 42.00
C LYS A 236 -16.84 -10.19 42.86
N LYS A 237 -17.81 -9.53 42.25
CA LYS A 237 -19.01 -9.04 42.94
C LYS A 237 -19.85 -10.19 43.49
#